data_e0f3f6f1f10a470877f8f13909951ed5
#
_entry.id   e0f3f6f1f10a470877f8f13909951ed5
#
_cell.length_a   1.000
_cell.length_b   1.000
_cell.length_c   1.000
_cell.angle_alpha   90.00
_cell.angle_beta   90.00
_cell.angle_gamma   90.00
#
_symmetry.space_group_name_H-M   'P 1'
#
loop_
_entity.id
_entity.type
_entity.pdbx_description
1 polymer ?
#
loop_
_entity_poly.entity_id
_entity_poly.type
_entity_poly.pdbx_seq_one_letter_code
_entity_poly.pdbx_strand_id
1 'polypeptide(L)'
;MRLKASVTIFLSLVITVVIVVVCTVIESARISVSQMEGKATTYMAVESVFAGYGKQLYQDYGILLAWEQEPLGNQVTRYMQDNINMADLDFKKYDFSNIEIESVNILKQKYATDKEGDLFVKQVVDYAKYIVGIDAVNKLISDSEEENNNKETCNEIKENSNVTNIANDVSEKMIGIVEKINTQIDELKNTEKLKGKMSAVFQKFNDLKTNVTGQNQNQNIHDKKVKKFWNKYKKLKNVLKIEDTLISKTLTDMDTYVENKNAIEKEMNGDFSGYEDYIEVDRESLKTIKNSIEEIMTASNVDADINQSNIGEIEKLLDKVKSIEKGLWDLKKGNSNGDAKEEKNLYERAKSLISDGVLGIVLEDVNNISTMQIRNLNLPTTLETDGNKKADLIKDITNKGIFVKYIELYFNNYAKISEYGNDDTALKYEMEYILNGNLNDKDNLTETIKKLVEVRNLSNGAYLITDGEKMKEITTLAETVATAIGMPFLTPVAQAVIIEAWALTEAVIDVRQLLNGEKVPIVKSSENWNSSIKNIGTFENGRKNNTGLTYTQYLQTMIMIQKTKNTVFRTMDLVQVNMQKRYNKDFLISECFGMCEVEANLRIEPVFTSLPIVSHLIGNNNESYVYKTKMEYEY
;
A
#
# COMPACT_ATOMS: atom_id res chain seq x y z
N MET A 1 -68.43 -55.76 -69.69
CA MET A 1 -68.41 -54.65 -68.70
C MET A 1 -67.36 -54.81 -67.59
N ARG A 2 -66.86 -55.99 -67.24
CA ARG A 2 -65.89 -56.23 -66.18
C ARG A 2 -64.46 -55.65 -66.41
N LEU A 3 -64.00 -55.62 -67.68
CA LEU A 3 -62.67 -55.07 -68.05
C LEU A 3 -62.55 -53.52 -67.84
N LYS A 4 -63.58 -52.73 -68.03
CA LYS A 4 -63.59 -51.27 -67.83
C LYS A 4 -63.49 -50.90 -66.35
N ALA A 5 -64.10 -51.63 -65.46
CA ALA A 5 -64.02 -51.39 -64.02
C ALA A 5 -62.62 -51.66 -63.43
N SER A 6 -61.95 -52.74 -63.92
CA SER A 6 -60.58 -53.07 -63.50
C SER A 6 -59.56 -52.04 -63.93
N VAL A 7 -59.67 -51.49 -65.12
CA VAL A 7 -58.78 -50.41 -65.61
C VAL A 7 -59.00 -49.10 -64.86
N THR A 8 -60.26 -48.77 -64.51
CA THR A 8 -60.57 -47.60 -63.72
C THR A 8 -59.99 -47.68 -62.28
N ILE A 9 -60.09 -48.86 -61.66
CA ILE A 9 -59.52 -49.14 -60.34
C ILE A 9 -58.00 -49.05 -60.40
N PHE A 10 -57.37 -49.67 -61.40
CA PHE A 10 -55.94 -49.61 -61.61
C PHE A 10 -55.47 -48.16 -61.82
N LEU A 11 -56.10 -47.37 -62.66
CA LEU A 11 -55.79 -46.02 -62.96
C LEU A 11 -55.95 -45.11 -61.70
N SER A 12 -57.02 -45.30 -60.94
CA SER A 12 -57.23 -44.59 -59.69
C SER A 12 -56.13 -44.89 -58.66
N LEU A 13 -55.68 -46.15 -58.56
CA LEU A 13 -54.57 -46.54 -57.69
C LEU A 13 -53.25 -45.87 -58.12
N VAL A 14 -52.93 -45.89 -59.41
CA VAL A 14 -51.74 -45.23 -59.96
C VAL A 14 -51.77 -43.72 -59.69
N ILE A 15 -52.90 -43.06 -59.95
CA ILE A 15 -53.06 -41.61 -59.69
C ILE A 15 -52.87 -41.32 -58.17
N THR A 16 -53.44 -42.14 -57.31
CA THR A 16 -53.28 -41.97 -55.85
C THR A 16 -51.84 -42.10 -55.42
N VAL A 17 -51.07 -43.08 -55.92
CA VAL A 17 -49.66 -43.27 -55.64
C VAL A 17 -48.85 -42.05 -56.15
N VAL A 18 -49.17 -41.59 -57.39
CA VAL A 18 -48.48 -40.36 -57.92
C VAL A 18 -48.76 -39.14 -57.07
N ILE A 19 -49.99 -38.90 -56.60
CA ILE A 19 -50.35 -37.83 -55.70
C ILE A 19 -49.55 -37.92 -54.39
N VAL A 20 -49.46 -39.13 -53.78
CA VAL A 20 -48.68 -39.33 -52.55
C VAL A 20 -47.20 -38.98 -52.74
N VAL A 21 -46.59 -39.45 -53.84
CA VAL A 21 -45.19 -39.14 -54.16
C VAL A 21 -45.00 -37.67 -54.38
N VAL A 22 -45.87 -37.01 -55.14
CA VAL A 22 -45.79 -35.55 -55.35
C VAL A 22 -45.93 -34.76 -54.03
N CYS A 23 -46.92 -35.13 -53.20
CA CYS A 23 -47.11 -34.48 -51.87
C CYS A 23 -45.92 -34.70 -50.96
N THR A 24 -45.30 -35.88 -50.92
CA THR A 24 -44.10 -36.13 -50.09
C THR A 24 -42.85 -35.31 -50.57
N VAL A 25 -42.68 -35.20 -51.90
CA VAL A 25 -41.59 -34.39 -52.47
C VAL A 25 -41.77 -32.88 -52.14
N ILE A 26 -42.99 -32.38 -52.32
CA ILE A 26 -43.33 -31.00 -52.00
C ILE A 26 -43.13 -30.73 -50.49
N GLU A 27 -43.58 -31.64 -49.62
CA GLU A 27 -43.41 -31.54 -48.17
C GLU A 27 -41.92 -31.52 -47.77
N SER A 28 -41.11 -32.40 -48.36
CA SER A 28 -39.67 -32.43 -48.12
C SER A 28 -38.98 -31.10 -48.53
N ALA A 29 -39.35 -30.55 -49.68
CA ALA A 29 -38.87 -29.27 -50.14
C ALA A 29 -39.32 -28.13 -49.19
N ARG A 30 -40.61 -28.15 -48.77
CA ARG A 30 -41.18 -27.20 -47.82
C ARG A 30 -40.43 -27.24 -46.47
N ILE A 31 -40.23 -28.42 -45.90
CA ILE A 31 -39.49 -28.60 -44.65
C ILE A 31 -38.09 -28.03 -44.78
N SER A 32 -37.39 -28.27 -45.90
CA SER A 32 -36.05 -27.72 -46.12
C SER A 32 -36.02 -26.19 -46.17
N VAL A 33 -37.03 -25.58 -46.83
CA VAL A 33 -37.19 -24.09 -46.84
C VAL A 33 -37.52 -23.55 -45.46
N SER A 34 -38.47 -24.20 -44.75
CA SER A 34 -38.83 -23.79 -43.38
C SER A 34 -37.66 -23.91 -42.40
N GLN A 35 -36.79 -24.91 -42.54
CA GLN A 35 -35.54 -24.98 -41.74
C GLN A 35 -34.59 -23.82 -42.03
N MET A 36 -34.44 -23.44 -43.29
CA MET A 36 -33.62 -22.30 -43.68
C MET A 36 -34.19 -20.98 -43.12
N GLU A 37 -35.50 -20.80 -43.22
CA GLU A 37 -36.23 -19.65 -42.67
C GLU A 37 -36.12 -19.59 -41.16
N GLY A 38 -36.30 -20.69 -40.44
CA GLY A 38 -36.12 -20.75 -39.00
C GLY A 38 -34.71 -20.43 -38.54
N LYS A 39 -33.68 -20.87 -39.29
CA LYS A 39 -32.31 -20.45 -39.04
C LYS A 39 -32.13 -18.93 -39.25
N ALA A 40 -32.62 -18.38 -40.33
CA ALA A 40 -32.56 -16.97 -40.65
C ALA A 40 -33.29 -16.12 -39.57
N THR A 41 -34.48 -16.57 -39.17
CA THR A 41 -35.26 -15.92 -38.10
C THR A 41 -34.53 -15.94 -36.77
N THR A 42 -33.91 -17.05 -36.39
CA THR A 42 -33.10 -17.14 -35.16
C THR A 42 -31.91 -16.20 -35.26
N TYR A 43 -31.21 -16.14 -36.40
CA TYR A 43 -30.08 -15.24 -36.63
C TYR A 43 -30.51 -13.79 -36.50
N MET A 44 -31.54 -13.37 -37.23
CA MET A 44 -32.06 -12.00 -37.19
C MET A 44 -32.56 -11.60 -35.79
N ALA A 45 -33.17 -12.54 -35.06
CA ALA A 45 -33.62 -12.27 -33.70
C ALA A 45 -32.46 -12.00 -32.75
N VAL A 46 -31.38 -12.80 -32.81
CA VAL A 46 -30.16 -12.57 -32.01
C VAL A 46 -29.48 -11.29 -32.41
N GLU A 47 -29.30 -10.99 -33.71
CA GLU A 47 -28.75 -9.71 -34.18
C GLU A 47 -29.60 -8.51 -33.73
N SER A 48 -30.94 -8.65 -33.72
CA SER A 48 -31.83 -7.57 -33.24
C SER A 48 -31.62 -7.27 -31.75
N VAL A 49 -31.36 -8.31 -30.93
CA VAL A 49 -30.98 -8.09 -29.52
C VAL A 49 -29.68 -7.29 -29.41
N PHE A 50 -28.67 -7.69 -30.16
CA PHE A 50 -27.36 -6.96 -30.14
C PHE A 50 -27.43 -5.60 -30.82
N ALA A 51 -28.33 -5.38 -31.79
CA ALA A 51 -28.58 -4.04 -32.33
C ALA A 51 -29.13 -3.06 -31.29
N GLY A 52 -29.73 -3.58 -30.21
CA GLY A 52 -30.17 -2.84 -29.03
C GLY A 52 -29.04 -2.53 -28.02
N TYR A 53 -27.78 -2.41 -28.47
CA TYR A 53 -26.66 -2.07 -27.59
C TYR A 53 -26.86 -0.76 -26.82
N GLY A 54 -26.18 -0.64 -25.69
CA GLY A 54 -26.20 0.56 -24.86
C GLY A 54 -25.62 1.77 -25.57
N LYS A 55 -26.43 2.50 -26.33
CA LYS A 55 -26.00 3.64 -27.16
C LYS A 55 -25.23 4.69 -26.35
N GLN A 56 -25.70 5.03 -25.17
CA GLN A 56 -25.05 5.99 -24.28
C GLN A 56 -23.70 5.45 -23.77
N LEU A 57 -23.63 4.15 -23.45
CA LEU A 57 -22.40 3.49 -23.01
C LEU A 57 -21.33 3.53 -24.12
N TYR A 58 -21.74 3.30 -25.37
CA TYR A 58 -20.83 3.42 -26.51
C TYR A 58 -20.41 4.85 -26.78
N GLN A 59 -21.33 5.81 -26.72
CA GLN A 59 -21.04 7.22 -26.99
C GLN A 59 -20.08 7.81 -25.95
N ASP A 60 -20.29 7.48 -24.67
CA ASP A 60 -19.50 8.04 -23.57
C ASP A 60 -18.17 7.30 -23.34
N TYR A 61 -18.13 5.99 -23.62
CA TYR A 61 -16.99 5.14 -23.23
C TYR A 61 -16.43 4.25 -24.35
N GLY A 62 -17.05 4.24 -25.54
CA GLY A 62 -16.64 3.36 -26.65
C GLY A 62 -16.88 1.88 -26.42
N ILE A 63 -17.74 1.50 -25.45
CA ILE A 63 -17.99 0.13 -25.02
C ILE A 63 -19.26 -0.40 -25.67
N LEU A 64 -19.14 -1.50 -26.45
CA LEU A 64 -20.26 -2.17 -27.11
C LEU A 64 -20.74 -3.34 -26.25
N LEU A 65 -21.80 -3.13 -25.46
CA LEU A 65 -22.46 -4.16 -24.66
C LEU A 65 -23.98 -3.96 -24.76
N ALA A 66 -24.74 -5.03 -24.76
CA ALA A 66 -26.19 -5.00 -24.62
C ALA A 66 -26.55 -5.04 -23.15
N TRP A 67 -27.55 -4.27 -22.72
CA TRP A 67 -28.04 -4.26 -21.34
C TRP A 67 -29.27 -5.14 -21.24
N GLU A 68 -29.23 -6.15 -20.35
CA GLU A 68 -30.32 -7.09 -20.12
C GLU A 68 -31.41 -6.46 -19.25
N GLN A 69 -32.44 -5.88 -19.88
CA GLN A 69 -33.62 -5.31 -19.18
C GLN A 69 -34.71 -6.34 -18.91
N GLU A 70 -34.73 -7.42 -19.68
CA GLU A 70 -35.62 -8.60 -19.52
C GLU A 70 -34.82 -9.85 -19.88
N PRO A 71 -35.23 -11.06 -19.43
CA PRO A 71 -34.51 -12.29 -19.72
C PRO A 71 -34.25 -12.48 -21.23
N LEU A 72 -32.99 -12.70 -21.61
CA LEU A 72 -32.54 -12.80 -23.00
C LEU A 72 -33.37 -13.76 -23.84
N GLY A 73 -33.74 -14.93 -23.26
CA GLY A 73 -34.60 -15.92 -23.96
C GLY A 73 -35.95 -15.34 -24.37
N ASN A 74 -36.55 -14.47 -23.55
CA ASN A 74 -37.82 -13.82 -23.86
C ASN A 74 -37.67 -12.80 -25.01
N GLN A 75 -36.59 -12.02 -24.97
CA GLN A 75 -36.27 -11.05 -26.03
C GLN A 75 -36.10 -11.76 -27.38
N VAL A 76 -35.28 -12.82 -27.42
CA VAL A 76 -35.04 -13.58 -28.64
C VAL A 76 -36.36 -14.22 -29.13
N THR A 77 -37.17 -14.82 -28.24
CA THR A 77 -38.46 -15.40 -28.61
C THR A 77 -39.37 -14.34 -29.21
N ARG A 78 -39.47 -13.16 -28.61
CA ARG A 78 -40.29 -12.07 -29.14
C ARG A 78 -39.83 -11.63 -30.54
N TYR A 79 -38.54 -11.38 -30.75
CA TYR A 79 -38.02 -11.02 -32.08
C TYR A 79 -38.18 -12.13 -33.12
N MET A 80 -38.07 -13.41 -32.72
CA MET A 80 -38.35 -14.51 -33.60
C MET A 80 -39.83 -14.54 -34.02
N GLN A 81 -40.75 -14.34 -33.07
CA GLN A 81 -42.19 -14.29 -33.36
C GLN A 81 -42.55 -13.12 -34.25
N ASP A 82 -41.97 -11.91 -34.00
CA ASP A 82 -42.17 -10.74 -34.84
C ASP A 82 -41.67 -10.97 -36.27
N ASN A 83 -40.53 -11.60 -36.45
CA ASN A 83 -39.97 -11.92 -37.75
C ASN A 83 -40.82 -12.93 -38.51
N ILE A 84 -41.34 -13.97 -37.84
CA ILE A 84 -42.26 -14.96 -38.45
C ILE A 84 -43.55 -14.25 -38.84
N ASN A 85 -44.14 -13.43 -37.97
CA ASN A 85 -45.37 -12.71 -38.23
C ASN A 85 -45.25 -11.63 -39.32
N MET A 86 -44.06 -10.99 -39.46
CA MET A 86 -43.81 -10.00 -40.53
C MET A 86 -43.76 -10.60 -41.93
N ALA A 87 -43.27 -11.85 -42.06
CA ALA A 87 -43.27 -12.56 -43.34
C ALA A 87 -44.69 -12.81 -43.87
N ASP A 88 -45.70 -12.75 -43.01
CA ASP A 88 -47.11 -13.01 -43.31
C ASP A 88 -47.92 -11.77 -43.76
N LEU A 89 -47.34 -10.56 -43.75
CA LEU A 89 -48.09 -9.31 -43.98
C LEU A 89 -48.71 -9.19 -45.41
N ASP A 90 -48.13 -9.82 -46.43
CA ASP A 90 -48.57 -9.72 -47.80
C ASP A 90 -49.41 -10.93 -48.28
N PHE A 91 -49.31 -12.09 -47.63
CA PHE A 91 -49.95 -13.35 -48.03
C PHE A 91 -50.74 -14.03 -46.90
N LYS A 92 -51.54 -13.29 -46.16
CA LYS A 92 -52.32 -13.73 -45.00
C LYS A 92 -53.20 -14.99 -45.14
N LYS A 93 -53.21 -15.59 -46.29
CA LYS A 93 -54.12 -16.73 -46.58
C LYS A 93 -53.44 -18.10 -46.56
N TYR A 94 -52.14 -18.20 -46.70
CA TYR A 94 -51.43 -19.48 -46.74
C TYR A 94 -50.02 -19.33 -46.17
N ASP A 95 -49.87 -19.61 -44.84
CA ASP A 95 -48.55 -19.81 -44.27
C ASP A 95 -47.97 -21.17 -44.77
N PHE A 96 -47.04 -21.06 -45.74
CA PHE A 96 -46.38 -22.24 -46.29
C PHE A 96 -45.28 -22.77 -45.35
N SER A 97 -44.71 -21.94 -44.47
CA SER A 97 -43.65 -22.33 -43.56
C SER A 97 -44.18 -23.11 -42.36
N ASN A 98 -45.32 -22.64 -41.80
CA ASN A 98 -46.00 -23.22 -40.65
C ASN A 98 -45.04 -23.58 -39.51
N ILE A 99 -44.19 -22.59 -39.11
CA ILE A 99 -43.16 -22.75 -38.10
C ILE A 99 -43.71 -22.29 -36.76
N GLU A 100 -43.59 -23.15 -35.75
CA GLU A 100 -43.89 -22.81 -34.35
C GLU A 100 -42.60 -22.84 -33.53
N ILE A 101 -42.43 -21.87 -32.62
CA ILE A 101 -41.31 -21.81 -31.68
C ILE A 101 -41.71 -22.62 -30.44
N GLU A 102 -41.05 -23.76 -30.22
CA GLU A 102 -41.32 -24.59 -29.03
C GLU A 102 -40.60 -24.05 -27.80
N SER A 103 -39.31 -23.72 -27.95
CA SER A 103 -38.50 -23.15 -26.87
C SER A 103 -37.27 -22.46 -27.41
N VAL A 104 -36.84 -21.45 -26.68
CA VAL A 104 -35.54 -20.77 -26.86
C VAL A 104 -34.73 -20.93 -25.59
N ASN A 105 -33.58 -21.57 -25.69
CA ASN A 105 -32.68 -21.85 -24.60
C ASN A 105 -31.39 -21.04 -24.78
N ILE A 106 -30.97 -20.33 -23.74
CA ILE A 106 -29.67 -19.66 -23.69
C ILE A 106 -28.64 -20.67 -23.17
N LEU A 107 -27.73 -21.09 -24.05
CA LEU A 107 -26.70 -22.09 -23.71
C LEU A 107 -25.52 -21.44 -23.03
N LYS A 108 -25.13 -20.22 -23.47
CA LYS A 108 -24.07 -19.42 -22.90
C LYS A 108 -24.42 -17.96 -22.98
N GLN A 109 -23.99 -17.21 -21.99
CA GLN A 109 -24.05 -15.75 -21.96
C GLN A 109 -22.80 -15.24 -21.22
N LYS A 110 -22.13 -14.23 -21.76
CA LYS A 110 -20.97 -13.61 -21.09
C LYS A 110 -21.31 -12.19 -20.71
N TYR A 111 -21.22 -11.91 -19.43
CA TYR A 111 -21.41 -10.59 -18.86
C TYR A 111 -20.09 -9.81 -18.77
N ALA A 112 -20.20 -8.50 -18.65
CA ALA A 112 -19.05 -7.61 -18.53
C ALA A 112 -18.14 -7.95 -17.34
N THR A 113 -18.73 -8.44 -16.24
CA THR A 113 -18.02 -8.76 -14.98
C THR A 113 -17.47 -10.19 -14.93
N ASP A 114 -17.83 -11.06 -15.90
CA ASP A 114 -17.37 -12.45 -15.93
C ASP A 114 -15.87 -12.56 -16.10
N LYS A 115 -15.27 -13.61 -15.51
CA LYS A 115 -13.83 -13.90 -15.61
C LYS A 115 -12.96 -12.65 -15.34
N GLU A 116 -13.23 -11.99 -14.20
CA GLU A 116 -12.51 -10.78 -13.79
C GLU A 116 -12.61 -9.62 -14.79
N GLY A 117 -13.68 -9.54 -15.57
CA GLY A 117 -13.93 -8.46 -16.52
C GLY A 117 -13.34 -8.65 -17.92
N ASP A 118 -13.11 -9.91 -18.34
CA ASP A 118 -12.51 -10.28 -19.63
C ASP A 118 -13.17 -9.57 -20.81
N LEU A 119 -14.48 -9.66 -20.89
CA LEU A 119 -15.24 -9.06 -21.96
C LEU A 119 -15.13 -7.54 -21.96
N PHE A 120 -15.23 -6.91 -20.79
CA PHE A 120 -15.10 -5.46 -20.65
C PHE A 120 -13.73 -4.97 -21.13
N VAL A 121 -12.66 -5.64 -20.69
CA VAL A 121 -11.29 -5.28 -21.09
C VAL A 121 -11.10 -5.47 -22.59
N LYS A 122 -11.60 -6.57 -23.18
CA LYS A 122 -11.54 -6.79 -24.64
C LYS A 122 -12.17 -5.61 -25.38
N GLN A 123 -13.38 -5.21 -25.00
CA GLN A 123 -14.09 -4.08 -25.61
C GLN A 123 -13.31 -2.77 -25.48
N VAL A 124 -12.79 -2.47 -24.29
CA VAL A 124 -12.00 -1.26 -24.04
C VAL A 124 -10.71 -1.26 -24.87
N VAL A 125 -9.95 -2.36 -24.84
CA VAL A 125 -8.67 -2.46 -25.56
C VAL A 125 -8.87 -2.39 -27.07
N ASP A 126 -9.87 -3.11 -27.61
CA ASP A 126 -10.14 -3.11 -29.04
C ASP A 126 -10.57 -1.72 -29.53
N TYR A 127 -11.41 -1.01 -28.78
CA TYR A 127 -11.75 0.36 -29.06
C TYR A 127 -10.54 1.30 -28.93
N ALA A 128 -9.78 1.20 -27.85
CA ALA A 128 -8.66 2.08 -27.56
C ALA A 128 -7.50 1.94 -28.54
N LYS A 129 -7.28 0.78 -29.16
CA LYS A 129 -6.28 0.57 -30.21
C LYS A 129 -6.43 1.55 -31.39
N TYR A 130 -7.64 2.04 -31.66
CA TYR A 130 -7.90 2.98 -32.74
C TYR A 130 -7.61 4.44 -32.37
N ILE A 131 -7.63 4.77 -31.08
CA ILE A 131 -7.52 6.16 -30.61
C ILE A 131 -6.22 6.44 -29.86
N VAL A 132 -5.54 5.40 -29.37
CA VAL A 132 -4.29 5.52 -28.62
C VAL A 132 -3.10 5.26 -29.54
N GLY A 133 -2.16 6.22 -29.60
CA GLY A 133 -0.90 6.05 -30.34
C GLY A 133 0.02 5.04 -29.65
N ILE A 134 0.58 4.11 -30.42
CA ILE A 134 1.48 3.07 -29.90
C ILE A 134 2.74 3.65 -29.21
N ASP A 135 3.24 4.78 -29.69
CA ASP A 135 4.41 5.46 -29.09
C ASP A 135 4.11 5.96 -27.67
N ALA A 136 2.87 6.42 -27.41
CA ALA A 136 2.45 6.82 -26.08
C ALA A 136 2.35 5.63 -25.11
N VAL A 137 1.95 4.46 -25.62
CA VAL A 137 1.92 3.20 -24.85
C VAL A 137 3.34 2.72 -24.53
N ASN A 138 4.22 2.69 -25.52
CA ASN A 138 5.62 2.30 -25.35
C ASN A 138 6.34 3.19 -24.34
N LYS A 139 6.09 4.50 -24.39
CA LYS A 139 6.63 5.45 -23.42
C LYS A 139 6.10 5.15 -22.00
N LEU A 140 4.81 4.91 -21.83
CA LEU A 140 4.24 4.56 -20.52
C LEU A 140 4.84 3.26 -19.96
N ILE A 141 5.06 2.25 -20.81
CA ILE A 141 5.71 1.00 -20.41
C ILE A 141 7.13 1.28 -19.92
N SER A 142 7.91 2.04 -20.69
CA SER A 142 9.29 2.43 -20.34
C SER A 142 9.33 3.21 -19.02
N ASP A 143 8.46 4.23 -18.86
CA ASP A 143 8.37 5.02 -17.63
C ASP A 143 8.00 4.14 -16.42
N SER A 144 7.13 3.12 -16.60
CA SER A 144 6.72 2.19 -15.56
C SER A 144 7.81 1.18 -15.19
N GLU A 145 8.60 0.75 -16.15
CA GLU A 145 9.76 -0.13 -15.92
C GLU A 145 10.86 0.63 -15.17
N GLU A 146 11.11 1.89 -15.53
CA GLU A 146 12.07 2.75 -14.83
C GLU A 146 11.64 2.99 -13.38
N GLU A 147 10.34 3.24 -13.11
CA GLU A 147 9.81 3.37 -11.75
C GLU A 147 9.91 2.05 -10.96
N ASN A 148 9.66 0.90 -11.59
CA ASN A 148 9.81 -0.41 -10.94
C ASN A 148 11.27 -0.74 -10.60
N ASN A 149 12.21 -0.48 -11.52
CA ASN A 149 13.63 -0.68 -11.29
C ASN A 149 14.14 0.19 -10.14
N ASN A 150 13.68 1.45 -10.08
CA ASN A 150 13.96 2.33 -8.95
C ASN A 150 13.36 1.78 -7.65
N LYS A 151 12.17 1.20 -7.70
CA LYS A 151 11.50 0.59 -6.55
C LYS A 151 12.24 -0.66 -6.03
N GLU A 152 12.80 -1.49 -6.91
CA GLU A 152 13.62 -2.65 -6.53
C GLU A 152 14.95 -2.21 -5.90
N THR A 153 15.64 -1.25 -6.51
CA THR A 153 16.85 -0.62 -5.95
C THR A 153 16.54 0.05 -4.60
N CYS A 154 15.38 0.70 -4.48
CA CYS A 154 14.93 1.31 -3.24
C CYS A 154 14.48 0.28 -2.19
N ASN A 155 13.99 -0.91 -2.56
CA ASN A 155 13.65 -1.97 -1.61
C ASN A 155 14.91 -2.62 -1.02
N GLU A 156 15.99 -2.76 -1.79
CA GLU A 156 17.31 -3.12 -1.25
C GLU A 156 17.82 -2.04 -0.28
N ILE A 157 17.54 -0.77 -0.57
CA ILE A 157 17.83 0.35 0.32
C ILE A 157 16.84 0.37 1.51
N LYS A 158 15.58 -0.06 1.34
CA LYS A 158 14.58 -0.20 2.41
C LYS A 158 14.88 -1.36 3.37
N GLU A 159 15.48 -2.43 2.94
CA GLU A 159 16.02 -3.45 3.85
C GLU A 159 17.12 -2.83 4.73
N ASN A 160 17.92 -1.93 4.17
CA ASN A 160 18.81 -1.04 4.94
C ASN A 160 18.02 0.01 5.76
N SER A 161 16.86 0.47 5.33
CA SER A 161 15.98 1.44 6.01
C SER A 161 15.09 0.81 7.10
N ASN A 162 14.80 -0.48 7.07
CA ASN A 162 14.29 -1.20 8.23
C ASN A 162 15.32 -1.24 9.36
N VAL A 163 16.60 -1.39 9.03
CA VAL A 163 17.74 -1.14 9.92
C VAL A 163 17.71 0.31 10.42
N THR A 164 17.38 1.28 9.56
CA THR A 164 17.26 2.71 9.90
C THR A 164 16.09 2.99 10.84
N ASN A 165 14.91 2.39 10.66
CA ASN A 165 13.76 2.55 11.55
C ASN A 165 14.01 1.92 12.93
N ILE A 166 14.63 0.75 12.99
CA ILE A 166 15.04 0.11 14.23
C ILE A 166 16.16 0.93 14.90
N ALA A 167 17.12 1.40 14.13
CA ALA A 167 18.21 2.24 14.61
C ALA A 167 17.69 3.60 15.13
N ASN A 168 16.67 4.19 14.50
CA ASN A 168 16.02 5.41 14.98
C ASN A 168 15.30 5.20 16.31
N ASP A 169 14.48 4.15 16.43
CA ASP A 169 13.76 3.84 17.67
C ASP A 169 14.74 3.52 18.83
N VAL A 170 15.80 2.78 18.53
CA VAL A 170 16.86 2.46 19.51
C VAL A 170 17.71 3.67 19.83
N SER A 171 18.06 4.52 18.84
CA SER A 171 18.85 5.73 19.09
C SER A 171 18.11 6.74 19.97
N GLU A 172 16.79 6.89 19.80
CA GLU A 172 15.98 7.76 20.64
C GLU A 172 15.97 7.30 22.09
N LYS A 173 15.80 6.00 22.29
CA LYS A 173 15.93 5.38 23.62
C LYS A 173 17.33 5.58 24.20
N MET A 174 18.38 5.44 23.38
CA MET A 174 19.77 5.63 23.83
C MET A 174 20.06 7.08 24.22
N ILE A 175 19.61 8.08 23.47
CA ILE A 175 19.78 9.49 23.83
C ILE A 175 19.16 9.76 25.20
N GLY A 176 17.93 9.29 25.42
CA GLY A 176 17.27 9.43 26.72
C GLY A 176 18.01 8.72 27.87
N ILE A 177 18.61 7.56 27.61
CA ILE A 177 19.42 6.82 28.58
C ILE A 177 20.71 7.60 28.91
N VAL A 178 21.40 8.13 27.89
CA VAL A 178 22.64 8.89 28.07
C VAL A 178 22.40 10.20 28.83
N GLU A 179 21.33 10.94 28.54
CA GLU A 179 20.96 12.14 29.30
C GLU A 179 20.69 11.80 30.79
N LYS A 180 20.04 10.68 31.04
CA LYS A 180 19.77 10.18 32.38
C LYS A 180 21.06 9.77 33.10
N ILE A 181 21.97 9.05 32.43
CA ILE A 181 23.30 8.69 32.95
C ILE A 181 24.11 9.95 33.28
N ASN A 182 24.17 10.93 32.36
CA ASN A 182 24.88 12.20 32.58
C ASN A 182 24.36 12.95 33.81
N THR A 183 23.04 13.00 33.99
CA THR A 183 22.42 13.63 35.19
C THR A 183 22.84 12.90 36.47
N GLN A 184 22.84 11.56 36.46
CA GLN A 184 23.25 10.75 37.59
C GLN A 184 24.75 10.86 37.89
N ILE A 185 25.60 10.99 36.85
CA ILE A 185 27.03 11.26 37.00
C ILE A 185 27.24 12.66 37.65
N ASP A 186 26.47 13.68 37.25
CA ASP A 186 26.54 14.99 37.88
C ASP A 186 26.16 14.94 39.36
N GLU A 187 25.13 14.15 39.72
CA GLU A 187 24.77 13.93 41.13
C GLU A 187 25.89 13.21 41.90
N LEU A 188 26.49 12.17 41.32
CA LEU A 188 27.59 11.40 41.92
C LEU A 188 28.87 12.27 42.09
N LYS A 189 29.15 13.17 41.13
CA LYS A 189 30.28 14.11 41.21
C LYS A 189 30.09 15.18 42.28
N ASN A 190 28.86 15.42 42.75
CA ASN A 190 28.57 16.35 43.82
C ASN A 190 28.93 15.74 45.19
N THR A 191 30.22 15.54 45.42
CA THR A 191 30.78 14.91 46.59
C THR A 191 30.84 15.79 47.86
N GLU A 192 30.25 17.01 47.85
CA GLU A 192 30.35 17.94 48.98
C GLU A 192 29.85 17.35 50.33
N LYS A 193 28.72 16.62 50.31
CA LYS A 193 28.20 15.95 51.52
C LYS A 193 29.14 14.85 52.00
N LEU A 194 29.70 14.07 51.07
CA LEU A 194 30.67 13.02 51.37
C LEU A 194 31.95 13.63 51.93
N LYS A 195 32.52 14.65 51.31
CA LYS A 195 33.71 15.41 51.79
C LYS A 195 33.49 15.95 53.19
N GLY A 196 32.34 16.58 53.45
CA GLY A 196 32.04 17.14 54.80
C GLY A 196 31.95 16.08 55.88
N LYS A 197 31.35 14.90 55.60
CA LYS A 197 31.29 13.80 56.56
C LYS A 197 32.65 13.13 56.72
N MET A 198 33.36 12.92 55.63
CA MET A 198 34.70 12.35 55.62
C MET A 198 35.68 13.23 56.44
N SER A 199 35.73 14.51 56.22
CA SER A 199 36.57 15.47 56.99
C SER A 199 36.28 15.40 58.48
N ALA A 200 35.00 15.33 58.90
CA ALA A 200 34.61 15.21 60.29
C ALA A 200 35.03 13.87 60.95
N VAL A 201 35.04 12.78 60.13
CA VAL A 201 35.53 11.45 60.60
C VAL A 201 37.05 11.44 60.73
N PHE A 202 37.76 11.97 59.72
CA PHE A 202 39.23 12.07 59.75
C PHE A 202 39.73 12.94 60.90
N GLN A 203 39.08 14.05 61.16
CA GLN A 203 39.42 14.88 62.33
C GLN A 203 39.30 14.05 63.62
N LYS A 204 38.21 13.28 63.82
CA LYS A 204 38.03 12.47 65.02
C LYS A 204 38.98 11.28 65.06
N PHE A 205 39.33 10.72 63.89
CA PHE A 205 40.32 9.66 63.80
C PHE A 205 41.71 10.15 64.20
N ASN A 206 42.14 11.32 63.73
CA ASN A 206 43.41 11.93 64.08
C ASN A 206 43.47 12.27 65.58
N ASP A 207 42.36 12.79 66.16
CA ASP A 207 42.22 13.01 67.61
C ASP A 207 42.38 11.68 68.40
N LEU A 208 41.95 10.53 67.86
CA LEU A 208 42.11 9.20 68.44
C LEU A 208 43.52 8.66 68.24
N LYS A 209 44.09 8.78 67.01
CA LYS A 209 45.46 8.33 66.67
C LYS A 209 46.48 8.95 67.60
N THR A 210 46.37 10.27 67.83
CA THR A 210 47.23 11.01 68.76
C THR A 210 47.07 10.50 70.19
N ASN A 211 45.88 10.05 70.60
CA ASN A 211 45.60 9.55 71.94
C ASN A 211 46.10 8.12 72.15
N VAL A 212 46.04 7.26 71.14
CA VAL A 212 46.51 5.86 71.18
C VAL A 212 48.03 5.76 71.15
N THR A 213 48.73 6.73 70.48
CA THR A 213 50.20 6.78 70.39
C THR A 213 50.86 7.57 71.53
N GLY A 214 50.09 8.31 72.34
CA GLY A 214 50.60 9.16 73.43
C GLY A 214 50.81 8.35 74.73
N GLN A 215 51.81 8.78 75.61
CA GLN A 215 52.20 8.07 76.81
C GLN A 215 51.24 8.18 78.02
N ASN A 216 50.17 9.03 77.93
CA ASN A 216 49.18 9.18 79.03
C ASN A 216 47.78 8.87 78.52
N GLN A 217 47.35 7.62 78.77
CA GLN A 217 45.97 7.18 78.40
C GLN A 217 45.02 7.35 79.58
N ASN A 218 44.14 8.32 79.55
CA ASN A 218 43.00 8.44 80.42
C ASN A 218 41.82 7.68 79.81
N GLN A 219 41.42 6.54 80.33
CA GLN A 219 40.42 5.63 79.77
C GLN A 219 39.09 6.33 79.52
N ASN A 220 38.62 7.18 80.43
CA ASN A 220 37.35 7.90 80.27
C ASN A 220 37.36 8.90 79.11
N ILE A 221 38.54 9.49 78.78
CA ILE A 221 38.72 10.41 77.67
C ILE A 221 38.81 9.63 76.35
N HIS A 222 39.45 8.48 76.38
CA HIS A 222 39.57 7.55 75.27
C HIS A 222 38.18 7.03 74.83
N ASP A 223 37.40 6.46 75.70
CA ASP A 223 36.06 5.94 75.44
C ASP A 223 35.12 7.01 74.86
N LYS A 224 35.20 8.24 75.38
CA LYS A 224 34.42 9.36 74.87
C LYS A 224 34.83 9.77 73.45
N LYS A 225 36.13 9.67 73.09
CA LYS A 225 36.65 9.94 71.73
C LYS A 225 36.26 8.82 70.77
N VAL A 226 36.36 7.55 71.15
CA VAL A 226 35.92 6.36 70.39
C VAL A 226 34.43 6.48 70.05
N LYS A 227 33.60 6.78 71.05
CA LYS A 227 32.15 6.96 70.83
C LYS A 227 31.85 8.13 69.89
N LYS A 228 32.58 9.25 69.96
CA LYS A 228 32.43 10.39 69.02
C LYS A 228 32.87 10.04 67.60
N PHE A 229 33.93 9.25 67.44
CA PHE A 229 34.40 8.78 66.14
C PHE A 229 33.32 7.86 65.51
N TRP A 230 32.87 6.84 66.20
CA TRP A 230 31.86 5.91 65.66
C TRP A 230 30.55 6.60 65.32
N ASN A 231 30.12 7.59 66.07
CA ASN A 231 28.94 8.39 65.76
C ASN A 231 29.11 9.18 64.44
N LYS A 232 30.32 9.69 64.17
CA LYS A 232 30.60 10.35 62.88
C LYS A 232 30.74 9.36 61.73
N TYR A 233 31.37 8.20 62.01
CA TYR A 233 31.51 7.11 61.03
C TYR A 233 30.15 6.52 60.61
N LYS A 234 29.23 6.34 61.55
CA LYS A 234 27.85 5.92 61.24
C LYS A 234 27.17 6.92 60.30
N LYS A 235 27.37 8.23 60.52
CA LYS A 235 26.82 9.26 59.59
C LYS A 235 27.49 9.23 58.21
N LEU A 236 28.76 8.90 58.15
CA LEU A 236 29.47 8.69 56.89
C LEU A 236 28.93 7.44 56.14
N LYS A 237 28.77 6.31 56.83
CA LYS A 237 28.15 5.10 56.26
C LYS A 237 26.77 5.39 55.68
N ASN A 238 25.95 6.21 56.33
CA ASN A 238 24.62 6.56 55.79
C ASN A 238 24.74 7.36 54.48
N VAL A 239 25.73 8.23 54.30
CA VAL A 239 25.98 8.91 53.03
C VAL A 239 26.46 7.92 51.98
N LEU A 240 27.44 7.05 52.31
CA LEU A 240 27.92 6.03 51.39
C LEU A 240 26.80 5.09 50.92
N LYS A 241 25.83 4.79 51.77
CA LYS A 241 24.64 3.98 51.38
C LYS A 241 23.77 4.70 50.36
N ILE A 242 23.65 6.03 50.44
CA ILE A 242 22.91 6.83 49.47
C ILE A 242 23.65 6.80 48.13
N GLU A 243 25.00 7.05 48.16
CA GLU A 243 25.85 6.95 46.96
C GLU A 243 25.79 5.56 46.34
N ASP A 244 25.84 4.49 47.11
CA ASP A 244 25.71 3.10 46.64
C ASP A 244 24.39 2.87 45.88
N THR A 245 23.29 3.42 46.41
CA THR A 245 21.97 3.32 45.77
C THR A 245 21.97 4.05 44.43
N LEU A 246 22.57 5.24 44.35
CA LEU A 246 22.66 6.01 43.14
C LEU A 246 23.59 5.33 42.11
N ILE A 247 24.76 4.82 42.57
CA ILE A 247 25.69 4.02 41.76
C ILE A 247 24.97 2.79 41.16
N SER A 248 24.21 2.05 41.98
CA SER A 248 23.49 0.88 41.49
C SER A 248 22.46 1.22 40.40
N LYS A 249 21.76 2.33 40.57
CA LYS A 249 20.83 2.84 39.57
C LYS A 249 21.55 3.26 38.27
N THR A 250 22.66 3.96 38.40
CA THR A 250 23.48 4.40 37.25
C THR A 250 24.05 3.22 36.49
N LEU A 251 24.54 2.18 37.19
CA LEU A 251 25.03 0.95 36.59
C LEU A 251 23.93 0.21 35.80
N THR A 252 22.69 0.16 36.32
CA THR A 252 21.56 -0.43 35.59
C THR A 252 21.28 0.31 34.30
N ASP A 253 21.30 1.65 34.31
CA ASP A 253 21.09 2.45 33.10
C ASP A 253 22.27 2.30 32.11
N MET A 254 23.52 2.17 32.61
CA MET A 254 24.70 1.88 31.79
C MET A 254 24.68 0.46 31.19
N ASP A 255 24.19 -0.54 31.93
CA ASP A 255 24.01 -1.89 31.39
C ASP A 255 22.99 -1.89 30.24
N THR A 256 21.87 -1.18 30.40
CA THR A 256 20.85 -1.00 29.34
C THR A 256 21.44 -0.26 28.11
N TYR A 257 22.31 0.73 28.34
CA TYR A 257 23.02 1.41 27.26
C TYR A 257 23.92 0.43 26.47
N VAL A 258 24.73 -0.40 27.15
CA VAL A 258 25.60 -1.37 26.50
C VAL A 258 24.82 -2.43 25.74
N GLU A 259 23.69 -2.92 26.28
CA GLU A 259 22.80 -3.87 25.58
C GLU A 259 22.25 -3.27 24.28
N ASN A 260 21.76 -2.02 24.31
CA ASN A 260 21.24 -1.33 23.13
C ASN A 260 22.35 -1.02 22.10
N LYS A 261 23.55 -0.61 22.55
CA LYS A 261 24.72 -0.42 21.68
C LYS A 261 25.07 -1.72 20.94
N ASN A 262 25.16 -2.84 21.63
CA ASN A 262 25.47 -4.14 21.04
C ASN A 262 24.38 -4.59 20.04
N ALA A 263 23.10 -4.26 20.30
CA ALA A 263 22.02 -4.55 19.36
C ALA A 263 22.17 -3.75 18.06
N ILE A 264 22.51 -2.46 18.13
CA ILE A 264 22.78 -1.59 16.97
C ILE A 264 23.99 -2.10 16.19
N GLU A 265 25.10 -2.43 16.87
CA GLU A 265 26.30 -2.98 16.24
C GLU A 265 26.02 -4.24 15.42
N LYS A 266 25.20 -5.13 15.98
CA LYS A 266 24.81 -6.39 15.33
C LYS A 266 23.94 -6.16 14.09
N GLU A 267 22.96 -5.24 14.16
CA GLU A 267 22.03 -4.96 13.06
C GLU A 267 22.69 -4.16 11.93
N MET A 268 23.61 -3.26 12.26
CA MET A 268 24.26 -2.41 11.26
C MET A 268 25.51 -3.04 10.62
N ASN A 269 25.95 -4.23 11.06
CA ASN A 269 27.21 -4.84 10.62
C ASN A 269 28.42 -3.86 10.65
N GLY A 270 28.36 -2.85 11.53
CA GLY A 270 29.33 -1.79 11.64
C GLY A 270 30.45 -2.12 12.63
N ASP A 271 31.69 -1.73 12.32
CA ASP A 271 32.80 -1.75 13.26
C ASP A 271 32.86 -0.41 14.03
N PHE A 272 32.43 -0.42 15.28
CA PHE A 272 32.43 0.73 16.18
C PHE A 272 33.67 0.78 17.10
N SER A 273 34.68 -0.08 16.85
CA SER A 273 35.86 -0.27 17.72
C SER A 273 36.82 0.93 17.80
N GLY A 274 36.61 2.00 17.02
CA GLY A 274 37.47 3.18 16.98
C GLY A 274 37.12 4.32 17.95
N TYR A 275 36.02 4.22 18.70
CA TYR A 275 35.54 5.31 19.54
C TYR A 275 35.72 5.01 21.04
N GLU A 276 36.38 5.93 21.79
CA GLU A 276 36.49 5.81 23.24
C GLU A 276 35.11 6.05 23.89
N ASP A 277 34.49 4.97 24.35
CA ASP A 277 33.20 5.02 25.03
C ASP A 277 33.39 5.32 26.50
N TYR A 278 33.19 6.60 26.87
CA TYR A 278 33.33 7.05 28.26
C TYR A 278 32.36 6.37 29.21
N ILE A 279 31.19 5.94 28.74
CA ILE A 279 30.19 5.25 29.57
C ILE A 279 30.71 3.87 29.98
N GLU A 280 31.37 3.12 29.08
CA GLU A 280 31.97 1.84 29.42
C GLU A 280 33.15 2.00 30.41
N VAL A 281 33.96 3.05 30.25
CA VAL A 281 35.05 3.37 31.18
C VAL A 281 34.52 3.73 32.57
N ASP A 282 33.50 4.57 32.64
CA ASP A 282 32.89 5.00 33.90
C ASP A 282 32.12 3.84 34.57
N ARG A 283 31.51 2.96 33.81
CA ARG A 283 30.85 1.73 34.28
C ARG A 283 31.80 0.83 35.08
N GLU A 284 32.99 0.56 34.56
CA GLU A 284 33.99 -0.22 35.27
C GLU A 284 34.53 0.50 36.51
N SER A 285 34.70 1.83 36.42
CA SER A 285 35.06 2.65 37.56
C SER A 285 34.00 2.60 38.65
N LEU A 286 32.70 2.71 38.31
CA LEU A 286 31.60 2.64 39.28
C LEU A 286 31.45 1.24 39.91
N LYS A 287 31.69 0.15 39.20
CA LYS A 287 31.75 -1.21 39.76
C LYS A 287 32.83 -1.32 40.83
N THR A 288 34.02 -0.78 40.54
CA THR A 288 35.14 -0.77 41.50
C THR A 288 34.81 0.07 42.74
N ILE A 289 34.17 1.24 42.57
CA ILE A 289 33.72 2.09 43.69
C ILE A 289 32.65 1.37 44.52
N LYS A 290 31.67 0.72 43.89
CA LYS A 290 30.62 -0.05 44.56
C LYS A 290 31.20 -1.16 45.43
N ASN A 291 32.11 -1.96 44.88
CA ASN A 291 32.80 -3.01 45.64
C ASN A 291 33.55 -2.39 46.86
N SER A 292 34.18 -1.24 46.71
CA SER A 292 34.85 -0.56 47.81
C SER A 292 33.86 -0.07 48.88
N ILE A 293 32.69 0.39 48.51
CA ILE A 293 31.60 0.74 49.43
C ILE A 293 31.10 -0.48 50.19
N GLU A 294 30.85 -1.58 49.48
CA GLU A 294 30.41 -2.84 50.08
C GLU A 294 31.40 -3.38 51.13
N GLU A 295 32.70 -3.30 50.83
CA GLU A 295 33.74 -3.66 51.80
C GLU A 295 33.70 -2.76 53.08
N ILE A 296 33.47 -1.44 52.92
CA ILE A 296 33.31 -0.50 54.04
C ILE A 296 32.01 -0.83 54.80
N MET A 297 30.95 -1.19 54.13
CA MET A 297 29.66 -1.49 54.75
C MET A 297 29.67 -2.83 55.53
N THR A 298 30.43 -3.81 55.04
CA THR A 298 30.57 -5.14 55.66
C THR A 298 31.62 -5.17 56.77
N ALA A 299 32.57 -4.22 56.82
CA ALA A 299 33.53 -4.13 57.89
C ALA A 299 32.82 -4.02 59.25
N SER A 300 32.84 -5.07 60.06
CA SER A 300 31.83 -5.37 61.08
C SER A 300 32.15 -4.82 62.49
N ASN A 301 33.20 -4.06 62.71
CA ASN A 301 33.60 -3.64 64.08
C ASN A 301 33.16 -2.20 64.41
N VAL A 302 31.92 -1.83 64.03
CA VAL A 302 31.33 -0.56 64.48
C VAL A 302 31.00 -0.65 65.97
N ASP A 303 31.49 0.30 66.73
CA ASP A 303 31.42 0.38 68.20
C ASP A 303 32.48 -0.46 68.97
N ALA A 304 33.42 -1.13 68.27
CA ALA A 304 34.58 -1.75 68.92
C ALA A 304 35.54 -0.70 69.52
N ASP A 305 36.30 -1.09 70.53
CA ASP A 305 37.36 -0.24 71.06
C ASP A 305 38.47 -0.05 70.00
N ILE A 306 39.05 1.14 69.98
CA ILE A 306 40.10 1.51 69.02
C ILE A 306 41.43 1.60 69.77
N ASN A 307 42.31 0.65 69.48
CA ASN A 307 43.59 0.49 70.16
C ASN A 307 44.73 0.36 69.12
N GLN A 308 45.97 0.18 69.61
CA GLN A 308 47.16 0.11 68.80
C GLN A 308 47.17 -1.05 67.81
N SER A 309 46.41 -2.14 68.08
CA SER A 309 46.37 -3.31 67.18
C SER A 309 45.43 -3.16 66.00
N ASN A 310 44.34 -2.37 66.12
CA ASN A 310 43.33 -2.24 65.06
C ASN A 310 43.27 -0.85 64.41
N ILE A 311 43.99 0.14 64.90
CA ILE A 311 43.98 1.50 64.37
C ILE A 311 44.44 1.56 62.90
N GLY A 312 45.36 0.68 62.47
CA GLY A 312 45.84 0.57 61.12
C GLY A 312 44.80 0.00 60.15
N GLU A 313 43.90 -0.84 60.62
CA GLU A 313 42.77 -1.38 59.80
C GLU A 313 41.74 -0.26 59.54
N ILE A 314 41.44 0.55 60.56
CA ILE A 314 40.53 1.67 60.45
C ILE A 314 41.12 2.75 59.49
N GLU A 315 42.45 2.97 59.56
CA GLU A 315 43.14 3.88 58.62
C GLU A 315 42.97 3.42 57.16
N LYS A 316 43.16 2.13 56.88
CA LYS A 316 42.95 1.54 55.56
C LYS A 316 41.49 1.72 55.08
N LEU A 317 40.48 1.54 55.95
CA LEU A 317 39.09 1.79 55.61
C LEU A 317 38.84 3.25 55.27
N LEU A 318 39.44 4.19 55.99
CA LEU A 318 39.33 5.61 55.70
C LEU A 318 40.03 6.01 54.42
N ASP A 319 41.16 5.39 54.06
CA ASP A 319 41.86 5.62 52.79
C ASP A 319 41.03 5.08 51.61
N LYS A 320 40.29 3.99 51.81
CA LYS A 320 39.30 3.55 50.80
C LYS A 320 38.18 4.57 50.59
N VAL A 321 37.72 5.25 51.65
CA VAL A 321 36.72 6.35 51.48
C VAL A 321 37.27 7.50 50.64
N LYS A 322 38.57 7.86 50.82
CA LYS A 322 39.22 8.87 49.97
C LYS A 322 39.29 8.42 48.52
N SER A 323 39.61 7.14 48.27
CA SER A 323 39.66 6.58 46.93
C SER A 323 38.28 6.60 46.24
N ILE A 324 37.21 6.34 47.00
CA ILE A 324 35.81 6.41 46.53
C ILE A 324 35.51 7.87 46.12
N GLU A 325 35.78 8.82 47.00
CA GLU A 325 35.52 10.26 46.73
C GLU A 325 36.27 10.72 45.46
N LYS A 326 37.55 10.34 45.35
CA LYS A 326 38.36 10.65 44.15
C LYS A 326 37.79 9.96 42.92
N GLY A 327 37.43 8.69 42.99
CA GLY A 327 36.87 7.93 41.86
C GLY A 327 35.56 8.55 41.36
N LEU A 328 34.68 8.97 42.29
CA LEU A 328 33.43 9.68 41.92
C LEU A 328 33.72 11.04 41.24
N TRP A 329 34.74 11.76 41.69
CA TRP A 329 35.15 13.02 41.08
C TRP A 329 35.74 12.84 39.67
N ASP A 330 36.49 11.75 39.45
CA ASP A 330 37.21 11.46 38.21
C ASP A 330 36.28 10.85 37.10
N LEU A 331 34.99 10.58 37.38
CA LEU A 331 34.04 10.11 36.37
C LEU A 331 34.01 11.06 35.19
N LYS A 332 33.99 10.53 33.98
CA LYS A 332 33.93 11.32 32.76
C LYS A 332 32.47 11.74 32.50
N LYS A 333 32.29 12.79 31.75
CA LYS A 333 31.01 13.28 31.28
C LYS A 333 31.12 13.52 29.79
N GLY A 334 30.14 13.11 29.01
CA GLY A 334 30.09 13.42 27.60
C GLY A 334 30.12 14.95 27.39
N ASN A 335 31.09 15.41 26.63
CA ASN A 335 31.19 16.82 26.26
C ASN A 335 30.03 17.16 25.31
N SER A 336 28.97 17.77 25.82
CA SER A 336 28.04 18.52 24.96
C SER A 336 28.75 19.84 24.62
N ASN A 337 29.52 19.83 23.52
CA ASN A 337 30.09 21.08 23.02
C ASN A 337 28.95 21.99 22.58
N GLY A 338 28.81 23.15 23.22
CA GLY A 338 27.79 24.15 22.93
C GLY A 338 27.89 24.79 21.54
N ASP A 339 28.94 24.46 20.79
CA ASP A 339 29.23 25.02 19.46
C ASP A 339 28.40 24.39 18.30
N ALA A 340 27.72 23.24 18.52
CA ALA A 340 26.91 22.56 17.51
C ALA A 340 25.39 22.71 17.73
N LYS A 341 24.95 23.84 18.25
CA LYS A 341 23.55 24.10 18.60
C LYS A 341 22.66 24.18 17.35
N GLU A 342 23.19 24.69 16.26
CA GLU A 342 22.45 24.84 14.99
C GLU A 342 22.26 23.49 14.31
N GLU A 343 23.28 22.66 14.26
CA GLU A 343 23.27 21.32 13.71
C GLU A 343 22.37 20.38 14.54
N LYS A 344 22.42 20.48 15.86
CA LYS A 344 21.51 19.74 16.75
C LYS A 344 20.04 20.13 16.51
N ASN A 345 19.74 21.40 16.36
CA ASN A 345 18.39 21.89 16.04
C ASN A 345 17.92 21.40 14.67
N LEU A 346 18.81 21.30 13.69
CA LEU A 346 18.51 20.78 12.36
C LEU A 346 18.20 19.29 12.41
N TYR A 347 18.96 18.53 13.19
CA TYR A 347 18.73 17.10 13.42
C TYR A 347 17.39 16.85 14.13
N GLU A 348 17.05 17.60 15.18
CA GLU A 348 15.76 17.49 15.87
C GLU A 348 14.59 17.84 14.94
N ARG A 349 14.75 18.82 14.05
CA ARG A 349 13.77 19.15 13.01
C ARG A 349 13.62 18.04 11.98
N ALA A 350 14.72 17.41 11.58
CA ALA A 350 14.71 16.25 10.70
C ALA A 350 13.90 15.10 11.32
N LYS A 351 14.09 14.86 12.60
CA LYS A 351 13.41 13.84 13.38
C LYS A 351 11.90 14.09 13.51
N SER A 352 11.51 15.34 13.83
CA SER A 352 10.09 15.73 13.92
C SER A 352 9.37 15.61 12.58
N LEU A 353 10.05 15.91 11.46
CA LEU A 353 9.48 15.78 10.12
C LEU A 353 9.09 14.32 9.79
N ILE A 354 9.91 13.36 10.20
CA ILE A 354 9.63 11.93 9.99
C ILE A 354 8.43 11.50 10.84
N SER A 355 8.26 12.04 12.05
CA SER A 355 7.21 11.64 13.00
C SER A 355 5.84 12.27 12.73
N ASP A 356 5.78 13.51 12.23
CA ASP A 356 4.55 14.33 12.25
C ASP A 356 3.58 14.07 11.08
N GLY A 357 4.00 13.30 10.07
CA GLY A 357 3.18 12.98 8.89
C GLY A 357 3.05 14.15 7.91
N VAL A 358 2.94 13.82 6.62
CA VAL A 358 3.21 14.75 5.51
C VAL A 358 1.97 15.43 4.94
N LEU A 359 0.75 14.94 5.24
CA LEU A 359 -0.45 15.32 4.49
C LEU A 359 -0.83 16.80 4.64
N GLY A 360 -0.80 17.32 5.86
CA GLY A 360 -1.11 18.74 6.13
C GLY A 360 -0.05 19.71 5.58
N ILE A 361 1.12 19.17 5.22
CA ILE A 361 2.25 19.93 4.69
C ILE A 361 2.14 20.06 3.16
N VAL A 362 1.64 19.02 2.46
CA VAL A 362 1.57 19.00 0.99
C VAL A 362 0.44 19.86 0.44
N LEU A 363 -0.73 19.88 1.10
CA LEU A 363 -1.90 20.64 0.66
C LEU A 363 -2.00 21.97 1.44
N GLU A 364 -1.71 23.08 0.78
CA GLU A 364 -1.80 24.42 1.39
C GLU A 364 -3.25 24.85 1.63
N ASP A 365 -4.22 24.37 0.80
CA ASP A 365 -5.65 24.71 0.93
C ASP A 365 -6.53 23.45 0.90
N VAL A 366 -6.79 22.90 2.08
CA VAL A 366 -7.65 21.72 2.28
C VAL A 366 -9.13 22.01 1.98
N ASN A 367 -9.53 23.30 1.94
CA ASN A 367 -10.93 23.69 1.80
C ASN A 367 -11.46 23.57 0.35
N ASN A 368 -10.56 23.53 -0.64
CA ASN A 368 -10.93 23.43 -2.06
C ASN A 368 -10.96 21.97 -2.59
N ILE A 369 -10.78 20.99 -1.72
CA ILE A 369 -10.82 19.58 -2.10
C ILE A 369 -12.28 19.14 -2.28
N SER A 370 -12.56 18.40 -3.39
CA SER A 370 -13.87 17.79 -3.60
C SER A 370 -14.22 16.81 -2.49
N THR A 371 -15.48 16.87 -2.06
CA THR A 371 -16.08 15.95 -1.08
C THR A 371 -17.14 15.04 -1.71
N MET A 372 -17.14 14.92 -3.06
CA MET A 372 -18.07 14.04 -3.76
C MET A 372 -17.87 12.59 -3.36
N GLN A 373 -18.99 11.85 -3.30
CA GLN A 373 -19.02 10.51 -2.75
C GLN A 373 -19.93 9.59 -3.56
N ILE A 374 -19.46 8.37 -3.82
CA ILE A 374 -20.27 7.28 -4.36
C ILE A 374 -21.16 6.75 -3.23
N ARG A 375 -22.47 6.76 -3.46
CA ARG A 375 -23.48 6.31 -2.47
C ARG A 375 -24.13 4.97 -2.82
N ASN A 376 -23.84 4.43 -3.99
CA ASN A 376 -24.38 3.14 -4.44
C ASN A 376 -23.57 1.98 -3.85
N LEU A 377 -24.26 0.93 -3.38
CA LEU A 377 -23.64 -0.23 -2.77
C LEU A 377 -23.51 -1.43 -3.74
N ASN A 378 -24.20 -1.39 -4.91
CA ASN A 378 -24.16 -2.48 -5.90
C ASN A 378 -23.07 -2.22 -6.95
N LEU A 379 -21.84 -2.06 -6.48
CA LEU A 379 -20.70 -1.82 -7.36
C LEU A 379 -20.10 -3.15 -7.86
N PRO A 380 -19.60 -3.22 -9.10
CA PRO A 380 -18.80 -4.35 -9.60
C PRO A 380 -17.72 -4.83 -8.63
N THR A 381 -17.02 -3.93 -7.95
CA THR A 381 -16.00 -4.27 -6.94
C THR A 381 -16.55 -5.03 -5.73
N THR A 382 -17.86 -4.93 -5.43
CA THR A 382 -18.51 -5.62 -4.31
C THR A 382 -19.04 -7.01 -4.67
N LEU A 383 -19.02 -7.40 -5.96
CA LEU A 383 -19.48 -8.70 -6.42
C LEU A 383 -18.50 -9.80 -5.98
N GLU A 384 -19.05 -10.90 -5.44
CA GLU A 384 -18.27 -12.11 -5.20
C GLU A 384 -17.86 -12.72 -6.53
N THR A 385 -16.57 -12.66 -6.85
CA THR A 385 -16.03 -13.33 -8.04
C THR A 385 -15.61 -14.75 -7.67
N ASP A 386 -16.04 -15.73 -8.46
CA ASP A 386 -15.61 -17.14 -8.35
C ASP A 386 -14.07 -17.21 -8.38
N GLY A 387 -13.46 -17.38 -7.19
CA GLY A 387 -12.01 -17.28 -6.98
C GLY A 387 -11.14 -18.35 -7.66
N ASN A 388 -11.75 -19.24 -8.50
CA ASN A 388 -11.06 -20.38 -9.10
C ASN A 388 -10.67 -20.20 -10.58
N LYS A 389 -10.99 -19.08 -11.21
CA LYS A 389 -10.60 -18.83 -12.61
C LYS A 389 -9.85 -17.50 -12.72
N LYS A 390 -8.52 -17.59 -12.65
CA LYS A 390 -7.64 -16.43 -12.95
C LYS A 390 -7.87 -16.01 -14.40
N ALA A 391 -8.26 -14.77 -14.59
CA ALA A 391 -8.32 -14.19 -15.91
C ALA A 391 -6.91 -13.95 -16.45
N ASP A 392 -6.66 -14.44 -17.66
CA ASP A 392 -5.40 -14.27 -18.38
C ASP A 392 -5.32 -12.95 -19.18
N LEU A 393 -6.19 -12.02 -18.91
CA LEU A 393 -6.61 -10.97 -19.80
C LEU A 393 -5.63 -9.87 -20.10
N ILE A 394 -4.77 -9.52 -19.19
CA ILE A 394 -3.72 -8.54 -19.44
C ILE A 394 -2.38 -9.20 -19.05
N LYS A 395 -2.10 -10.36 -19.65
CA LYS A 395 -0.74 -10.93 -19.66
C LYS A 395 0.17 -10.10 -20.55
N ASP A 396 -0.39 -9.49 -21.59
CA ASP A 396 0.36 -8.61 -22.47
C ASP A 396 0.44 -7.21 -21.86
N ILE A 397 1.64 -6.79 -21.55
CA ILE A 397 1.95 -5.46 -21.01
C ILE A 397 1.47 -4.33 -21.92
N THR A 398 1.46 -4.57 -23.25
CA THR A 398 0.99 -3.61 -24.25
C THR A 398 -0.52 -3.37 -24.10
N ASN A 399 -1.32 -4.44 -23.98
CA ASN A 399 -2.76 -4.30 -23.76
C ASN A 399 -3.07 -3.60 -22.43
N LYS A 400 -2.29 -3.86 -21.38
CA LYS A 400 -2.39 -3.12 -20.12
C LYS A 400 -2.08 -1.63 -20.31
N GLY A 401 -1.03 -1.31 -21.04
CA GLY A 401 -0.68 0.07 -21.37
C GLY A 401 -1.79 0.78 -22.16
N ILE A 402 -2.40 0.09 -23.13
CA ILE A 402 -3.55 0.60 -23.89
C ILE A 402 -4.74 0.88 -22.96
N PHE A 403 -5.04 -0.04 -22.05
CA PHE A 403 -6.12 0.12 -21.07
C PHE A 403 -5.86 1.33 -20.13
N VAL A 404 -4.63 1.49 -19.64
CA VAL A 404 -4.26 2.64 -18.80
C VAL A 404 -4.34 3.97 -19.57
N LYS A 405 -3.95 3.98 -20.86
CA LYS A 405 -4.14 5.14 -21.73
C LYS A 405 -5.62 5.45 -21.99
N TYR A 406 -6.46 4.44 -22.12
CA TYR A 406 -7.91 4.64 -22.17
C TYR A 406 -8.43 5.31 -20.89
N ILE A 407 -7.97 4.88 -19.71
CA ILE A 407 -8.33 5.51 -18.44
C ILE A 407 -7.97 7.02 -18.47
N GLU A 408 -6.79 7.38 -18.95
CA GLU A 408 -6.39 8.80 -19.09
C GLU A 408 -7.35 9.60 -19.95
N LEU A 409 -7.85 9.02 -21.04
CA LEU A 409 -8.71 9.74 -22.00
C LEU A 409 -10.13 9.95 -21.46
N TYR A 410 -10.66 8.99 -20.72
CA TYR A 410 -12.08 8.96 -20.32
C TYR A 410 -12.36 9.37 -18.90
N PHE A 411 -11.35 9.39 -18.01
CA PHE A 411 -11.54 9.68 -16.60
C PHE A 411 -10.74 10.90 -16.14
N ASN A 412 -11.36 11.67 -15.26
CA ASN A 412 -10.78 12.88 -14.70
C ASN A 412 -9.79 12.56 -13.57
N ASN A 413 -8.92 13.52 -13.27
CA ASN A 413 -8.05 13.52 -12.11
C ASN A 413 -7.90 14.94 -11.55
N TYR A 414 -7.28 15.06 -10.38
CA TYR A 414 -7.09 16.34 -9.69
C TYR A 414 -6.50 17.45 -10.60
N ALA A 415 -5.46 17.14 -11.36
CA ALA A 415 -4.80 18.13 -12.22
C ALA A 415 -5.66 18.56 -13.42
N LYS A 416 -6.45 17.63 -14.00
CA LYS A 416 -7.34 17.95 -15.14
C LYS A 416 -8.53 18.82 -14.74
N ILE A 417 -9.08 18.64 -13.53
CA ILE A 417 -10.27 19.40 -13.09
C ILE A 417 -9.94 20.87 -12.84
N SER A 418 -8.72 21.18 -12.45
CA SER A 418 -8.28 22.58 -12.33
C SER A 418 -8.33 23.32 -13.69
N GLU A 419 -8.30 22.59 -14.82
CA GLU A 419 -8.37 23.14 -16.17
C GLU A 419 -9.78 23.09 -16.79
N TYR A 420 -10.60 22.05 -16.49
CA TYR A 420 -11.86 21.74 -17.20
C TYR A 420 -13.00 21.32 -16.28
N GLY A 421 -13.37 22.11 -15.28
CA GLY A 421 -14.41 21.75 -14.31
C GLY A 421 -15.64 21.06 -14.93
N ASN A 422 -15.84 19.76 -14.70
CA ASN A 422 -16.96 18.98 -15.19
C ASN A 422 -17.76 18.43 -14.00
N ASP A 423 -19.00 18.88 -13.83
CA ASP A 423 -19.89 18.47 -12.72
C ASP A 423 -20.71 17.19 -13.05
N ASP A 424 -20.52 16.61 -14.26
CA ASP A 424 -21.35 15.51 -14.76
C ASP A 424 -20.87 14.10 -14.31
N THR A 425 -19.73 14.00 -13.61
CA THR A 425 -19.19 12.75 -13.11
C THR A 425 -19.56 12.48 -11.64
N ALA A 426 -19.63 11.22 -11.22
CA ALA A 426 -19.97 10.84 -9.85
C ALA A 426 -18.89 11.26 -8.85
N LEU A 427 -17.62 11.21 -9.26
CA LEU A 427 -16.45 11.71 -8.56
C LEU A 427 -15.72 12.74 -9.43
N LYS A 428 -14.99 13.65 -8.80
CA LYS A 428 -14.07 14.56 -9.52
C LYS A 428 -12.70 13.90 -9.73
N TYR A 429 -12.25 13.09 -8.78
CA TYR A 429 -10.91 12.46 -8.79
C TYR A 429 -11.04 10.97 -9.16
N GLU A 430 -11.46 10.72 -10.42
CA GLU A 430 -11.78 9.38 -10.91
C GLU A 430 -10.54 8.49 -11.07
N MET A 431 -9.42 9.01 -11.56
CA MET A 431 -8.18 8.23 -11.68
C MET A 431 -7.62 7.87 -10.30
N GLU A 432 -7.74 8.77 -9.32
CA GLU A 432 -7.38 8.52 -7.93
C GLU A 432 -8.28 7.45 -7.30
N TYR A 433 -9.58 7.39 -7.68
CA TYR A 433 -10.46 6.29 -7.29
C TYR A 433 -10.00 4.97 -7.90
N ILE A 434 -9.66 4.92 -9.18
CA ILE A 434 -9.15 3.70 -9.84
C ILE A 434 -7.88 3.22 -9.14
N LEU A 435 -7.02 4.13 -8.68
CA LEU A 435 -5.80 3.81 -7.95
C LEU A 435 -6.07 3.29 -6.52
N ASN A 436 -7.02 3.90 -5.78
CA ASN A 436 -7.18 3.68 -4.33
C ASN A 436 -8.46 2.93 -3.95
N GLY A 437 -9.60 3.21 -4.61
CA GLY A 437 -10.88 2.55 -4.38
C GLY A 437 -11.66 3.08 -3.16
N ASN A 438 -11.36 4.26 -2.63
CA ASN A 438 -12.14 4.88 -1.58
C ASN A 438 -13.41 5.52 -2.14
N LEU A 439 -14.53 5.44 -1.43
CA LEU A 439 -15.82 5.90 -1.94
C LEU A 439 -15.95 7.43 -2.05
N ASN A 440 -14.98 8.20 -1.58
CA ASN A 440 -15.01 9.66 -1.65
C ASN A 440 -13.73 10.27 -2.21
N ASP A 441 -13.84 11.44 -2.83
CA ASP A 441 -12.75 12.15 -3.49
C ASP A 441 -11.62 12.52 -2.53
N LYS A 442 -11.95 13.00 -1.34
CA LYS A 442 -10.96 13.47 -0.37
C LYS A 442 -10.02 12.35 0.05
N ASP A 443 -10.55 11.17 0.36
CA ASP A 443 -9.76 10.02 0.78
C ASP A 443 -8.91 9.47 -0.37
N ASN A 444 -9.45 9.48 -1.61
CA ASN A 444 -8.72 9.07 -2.80
C ASN A 444 -7.52 10.00 -3.07
N LEU A 445 -7.72 11.31 -3.03
CA LEU A 445 -6.63 12.27 -3.21
C LEU A 445 -5.58 12.16 -2.10
N THR A 446 -6.05 12.05 -0.86
CA THR A 446 -5.20 11.87 0.32
C THR A 446 -4.27 10.67 0.18
N GLU A 447 -4.82 9.52 -0.19
CA GLU A 447 -4.06 8.29 -0.35
C GLU A 447 -3.12 8.35 -1.56
N THR A 448 -3.53 9.02 -2.64
CA THR A 448 -2.68 9.26 -3.80
C THR A 448 -1.48 10.12 -3.44
N ILE A 449 -1.68 11.21 -2.69
CA ILE A 449 -0.60 12.08 -2.22
C ILE A 449 0.39 11.29 -1.36
N LYS A 450 -0.09 10.46 -0.43
CA LYS A 450 0.79 9.60 0.38
C LYS A 450 1.64 8.68 -0.46
N LYS A 451 1.03 8.00 -1.45
CA LYS A 451 1.76 7.11 -2.37
C LYS A 451 2.79 7.86 -3.21
N LEU A 452 2.45 9.05 -3.71
CA LEU A 452 3.38 9.90 -4.44
C LEU A 452 4.57 10.33 -3.58
N VAL A 453 4.31 10.79 -2.34
CA VAL A 453 5.37 11.15 -1.41
C VAL A 453 6.25 9.93 -1.09
N GLU A 454 5.67 8.76 -0.86
CA GLU A 454 6.43 7.53 -0.61
C GLU A 454 7.35 7.17 -1.79
N VAL A 455 6.82 7.16 -3.02
CA VAL A 455 7.59 6.89 -4.23
C VAL A 455 8.71 7.92 -4.42
N ARG A 456 8.39 9.20 -4.24
CA ARG A 456 9.39 10.27 -4.36
C ARG A 456 10.44 10.22 -3.26
N ASN A 457 10.04 9.95 -2.02
CA ASN A 457 10.97 9.81 -0.91
C ASN A 457 12.00 8.70 -1.18
N LEU A 458 11.55 7.54 -1.66
CA LEU A 458 12.43 6.44 -2.02
C LEU A 458 13.42 6.82 -3.14
N SER A 459 12.92 7.39 -4.23
CA SER A 459 13.77 7.81 -5.36
C SER A 459 14.78 8.90 -4.95
N ASN A 460 14.37 9.85 -4.12
CA ASN A 460 15.20 10.93 -3.62
C ASN A 460 16.26 10.40 -2.63
N GLY A 461 15.89 9.44 -1.77
CA GLY A 461 16.84 8.75 -0.88
C GLY A 461 17.93 7.99 -1.65
N ALA A 462 17.53 7.25 -2.70
CA ALA A 462 18.48 6.57 -3.57
C ALA A 462 19.46 7.54 -4.24
N TYR A 463 18.96 8.68 -4.71
CA TYR A 463 19.81 9.73 -5.28
C TYR A 463 20.81 10.28 -4.26
N LEU A 464 20.37 10.61 -3.04
CA LEU A 464 21.25 11.13 -1.98
C LEU A 464 22.40 10.17 -1.65
N ILE A 465 22.14 8.87 -1.64
CA ILE A 465 23.14 7.84 -1.34
C ILE A 465 24.15 7.69 -2.49
N THR A 466 23.71 7.87 -3.73
CA THR A 466 24.56 7.70 -4.92
C THR A 466 25.33 8.97 -5.29
N ASP A 467 24.88 10.13 -4.85
CA ASP A 467 25.55 11.42 -5.10
C ASP A 467 26.66 11.68 -4.07
N GLY A 468 27.92 11.58 -4.51
CA GLY A 468 29.08 11.69 -3.62
C GLY A 468 29.24 13.05 -2.92
N GLU A 469 28.77 14.17 -3.51
CA GLU A 469 28.82 15.49 -2.90
C GLU A 469 27.80 15.61 -1.77
N LYS A 470 26.55 15.22 -2.04
CA LYS A 470 25.48 15.21 -1.05
C LYS A 470 25.77 14.26 0.10
N MET A 471 26.27 13.05 -0.21
CA MET A 471 26.64 12.10 0.82
C MET A 471 27.77 12.61 1.71
N LYS A 472 28.72 13.39 1.18
CA LYS A 472 29.75 14.06 1.98
C LYS A 472 29.17 15.12 2.91
N GLU A 473 28.21 15.94 2.44
CA GLU A 473 27.50 16.90 3.28
C GLU A 473 26.76 16.20 4.44
N ILE A 474 26.05 15.10 4.13
CA ILE A 474 25.32 14.27 5.11
C ILE A 474 26.30 13.72 6.16
N THR A 475 27.41 13.13 5.71
CA THR A 475 28.41 12.55 6.61
C THR A 475 28.99 13.59 7.56
N THR A 476 29.36 14.75 7.04
CA THR A 476 29.92 15.86 7.86
C THR A 476 28.91 16.34 8.91
N LEU A 477 27.64 16.51 8.54
CA LEU A 477 26.59 16.89 9.48
C LEU A 477 26.35 15.81 10.54
N ALA A 478 26.27 14.54 10.12
CA ALA A 478 26.06 13.42 11.02
C ALA A 478 27.18 13.25 12.04
N GLU A 479 28.45 13.37 11.61
CA GLU A 479 29.61 13.35 12.50
C GLU A 479 29.57 14.51 13.51
N THR A 480 29.22 15.71 13.05
CA THR A 480 29.10 16.89 13.91
C THR A 480 28.00 16.68 14.97
N VAL A 481 26.83 16.20 14.56
CA VAL A 481 25.71 15.93 15.47
C VAL A 481 26.05 14.82 16.46
N ALA A 482 26.58 13.68 16.00
CA ALA A 482 26.94 12.55 16.84
C ALA A 482 28.01 12.92 17.87
N THR A 483 29.01 13.73 17.48
CA THR A 483 30.03 14.27 18.37
C THR A 483 29.45 15.27 19.39
N ALA A 484 28.54 16.15 18.96
CA ALA A 484 27.87 17.12 19.83
C ALA A 484 26.96 16.46 20.88
N ILE A 485 26.41 15.31 20.58
CA ILE A 485 25.61 14.49 21.52
C ILE A 485 26.54 13.67 22.45
N GLY A 486 27.85 13.61 22.15
CA GLY A 486 28.82 12.82 22.88
C GLY A 486 28.85 11.34 22.53
N MET A 487 28.27 10.96 21.38
CA MET A 487 28.15 9.58 20.90
C MET A 487 28.62 9.47 19.43
N PRO A 488 29.91 9.66 19.13
CA PRO A 488 30.40 9.64 17.74
C PRO A 488 30.09 8.34 16.99
N PHE A 489 29.97 7.22 17.69
CA PHE A 489 29.60 5.93 17.10
C PHE A 489 28.18 5.90 16.53
N LEU A 490 27.31 6.86 16.86
CA LEU A 490 25.97 6.98 16.26
C LEU A 490 25.98 7.76 14.93
N THR A 491 27.14 8.10 14.38
CA THR A 491 27.25 8.76 13.06
C THR A 491 26.44 8.04 11.97
N PRO A 492 26.48 6.70 11.80
CA PRO A 492 25.67 6.01 10.78
C PRO A 492 24.16 6.19 11.01
N VAL A 493 23.71 6.19 12.27
CA VAL A 493 22.29 6.43 12.62
C VAL A 493 21.88 7.87 12.28
N ALA A 494 22.72 8.84 12.63
CA ALA A 494 22.48 10.23 12.27
C ALA A 494 22.46 10.44 10.75
N GLN A 495 23.34 9.76 9.99
CA GLN A 495 23.31 9.76 8.53
C GLN A 495 21.95 9.27 7.99
N ALA A 496 21.47 8.15 8.49
CA ALA A 496 20.21 7.57 8.05
C ALA A 496 19.01 8.51 8.31
N VAL A 497 18.95 9.14 9.49
CA VAL A 497 17.92 10.14 9.82
C VAL A 497 17.98 11.34 8.89
N ILE A 498 19.18 11.85 8.61
CA ILE A 498 19.38 13.01 7.73
C ILE A 498 18.98 12.66 6.29
N ILE A 499 19.37 11.48 5.77
CA ILE A 499 18.97 11.01 4.43
C ILE A 499 17.46 10.95 4.31
N GLU A 500 16.78 10.29 5.26
CA GLU A 500 15.32 10.13 5.24
C GLU A 500 14.61 11.50 5.30
N ALA A 501 15.01 12.38 6.20
CA ALA A 501 14.41 13.69 6.35
C ALA A 501 14.66 14.60 5.13
N TRP A 502 15.85 14.55 4.54
CA TRP A 502 16.17 15.34 3.36
C TRP A 502 15.45 14.82 2.12
N ALA A 503 15.41 13.50 1.93
CA ALA A 503 14.65 12.86 0.88
C ALA A 503 13.14 13.16 0.99
N LEU A 504 12.59 13.13 2.21
CA LEU A 504 11.19 13.47 2.48
C LEU A 504 10.89 14.94 2.21
N THR A 505 11.81 15.85 2.59
CA THR A 505 11.67 17.28 2.29
C THR A 505 11.58 17.50 0.78
N GLU A 506 12.47 16.89 0.01
CA GLU A 506 12.47 16.98 -1.45
C GLU A 506 11.21 16.32 -2.05
N ALA A 507 10.75 15.19 -1.50
CA ALA A 507 9.54 14.51 -1.95
C ALA A 507 8.28 15.37 -1.79
N VAL A 508 8.16 16.11 -0.69
CA VAL A 508 7.06 17.06 -0.48
C VAL A 508 7.09 18.18 -1.51
N ILE A 509 8.26 18.73 -1.79
CA ILE A 509 8.44 19.76 -2.82
C ILE A 509 8.04 19.21 -4.19
N ASP A 510 8.49 18.02 -4.54
CA ASP A 510 8.15 17.33 -5.80
C ASP A 510 6.64 17.14 -5.95
N VAL A 511 5.96 16.66 -4.91
CA VAL A 511 4.51 16.43 -4.98
C VAL A 511 3.74 17.75 -5.08
N ARG A 512 4.17 18.80 -4.38
CA ARG A 512 3.60 20.15 -4.56
C ARG A 512 3.74 20.63 -6.01
N GLN A 513 4.91 20.46 -6.62
CA GLN A 513 5.13 20.78 -8.03
C GLN A 513 4.18 20.02 -8.95
N LEU A 514 4.01 18.70 -8.73
CA LEU A 514 3.07 17.88 -9.51
C LEU A 514 1.62 18.36 -9.36
N LEU A 515 1.18 18.69 -8.14
CA LEU A 515 -0.18 19.20 -7.90
C LEU A 515 -0.40 20.60 -8.51
N ASN A 516 0.66 21.40 -8.65
CA ASN A 516 0.65 22.70 -9.32
C ASN A 516 0.77 22.60 -10.86
N GLY A 517 0.73 21.38 -11.42
CA GLY A 517 0.80 21.14 -12.87
C GLY A 517 2.21 21.16 -13.47
N GLU A 518 3.25 21.19 -12.63
CA GLU A 518 4.64 21.13 -13.08
C GLU A 518 5.08 19.68 -13.34
N LYS A 519 6.24 19.52 -13.96
CA LYS A 519 6.84 18.21 -14.23
C LYS A 519 7.93 17.89 -13.22
N VAL A 520 7.99 16.62 -12.81
CA VAL A 520 9.03 16.10 -11.92
C VAL A 520 9.68 14.88 -12.56
N PRO A 521 11.02 14.81 -12.68
CA PRO A 521 11.70 13.65 -13.26
C PRO A 521 11.63 12.44 -12.30
N ILE A 522 11.55 11.23 -12.86
CA ILE A 522 11.55 9.99 -12.08
C ILE A 522 12.87 9.88 -11.29
N VAL A 523 13.98 10.06 -11.96
CA VAL A 523 15.32 10.08 -11.36
C VAL A 523 15.81 11.51 -11.22
N LYS A 524 16.27 11.86 -10.03
CA LYS A 524 16.86 13.19 -9.74
C LYS A 524 18.30 13.31 -10.23
N SER A 525 18.70 14.55 -10.44
CA SER A 525 20.07 14.98 -10.71
C SER A 525 20.38 16.25 -9.91
N SER A 526 21.65 16.66 -9.86
CA SER A 526 22.06 17.90 -9.20
C SER A 526 21.36 19.15 -9.77
N GLU A 527 20.98 19.15 -11.06
CA GLU A 527 20.33 20.28 -11.72
C GLU A 527 18.88 20.48 -11.29
N ASN A 528 18.17 19.39 -10.97
CA ASN A 528 16.75 19.39 -10.63
C ASN A 528 16.45 19.12 -9.15
N TRP A 529 17.49 19.06 -8.30
CA TRP A 529 17.34 19.00 -6.86
C TRP A 529 17.04 20.39 -6.28
N ASN A 530 16.00 20.51 -5.47
CA ASN A 530 15.48 21.80 -5.01
C ASN A 530 15.95 22.18 -3.59
N SER A 531 15.98 21.23 -2.68
CA SER A 531 16.25 21.49 -1.26
C SER A 531 17.74 21.52 -0.93
N SER A 532 18.11 22.14 0.19
CA SER A 532 19.46 22.09 0.76
C SER A 532 19.42 21.40 2.11
N ILE A 533 20.57 20.84 2.53
CA ILE A 533 20.69 20.16 3.82
C ILE A 533 20.36 21.11 5.00
N LYS A 534 20.64 22.42 4.85
CA LYS A 534 20.34 23.44 5.86
C LYS A 534 18.85 23.75 5.99
N ASN A 535 18.07 23.44 4.94
CA ASN A 535 16.64 23.74 4.85
C ASN A 535 15.77 22.47 4.99
N ILE A 536 16.28 21.40 5.59
CA ILE A 536 15.48 20.20 5.90
C ILE A 536 14.24 20.61 6.71
N GLY A 537 13.06 20.15 6.27
CA GLY A 537 11.77 20.51 6.87
C GLY A 537 11.27 21.91 6.51
N THR A 538 11.90 22.59 5.54
CA THR A 538 11.42 23.85 4.96
C THR A 538 10.98 23.57 3.52
N PHE A 539 9.73 23.85 3.21
CA PHE A 539 9.10 23.50 1.92
C PHE A 539 8.96 24.76 1.06
N GLU A 540 10.08 25.19 0.49
CA GLU A 540 10.07 26.28 -0.49
C GLU A 540 9.53 25.78 -1.84
N ASN A 541 9.03 26.71 -2.67
CA ASN A 541 8.59 26.35 -4.02
C ASN A 541 9.78 25.86 -4.85
N GLY A 542 9.65 24.66 -5.41
CA GLY A 542 10.67 24.07 -6.26
C GLY A 542 10.91 24.89 -7.55
N ARG A 543 12.05 24.65 -8.20
CA ARG A 543 12.37 25.24 -9.50
C ARG A 543 11.50 24.60 -10.57
N LYS A 544 10.96 25.40 -11.51
CA LYS A 544 10.20 24.88 -12.64
C LYS A 544 11.07 23.97 -13.49
N ASN A 545 10.65 22.71 -13.60
CA ASN A 545 11.29 21.72 -14.46
C ASN A 545 10.51 21.57 -15.77
N ASN A 546 11.22 21.61 -16.90
CA ASN A 546 10.62 21.33 -18.21
C ASN A 546 10.65 19.85 -18.58
N THR A 547 11.43 19.05 -17.86
CA THR A 547 11.63 17.61 -18.08
C THR A 547 11.00 16.80 -16.94
N GLY A 548 10.57 15.58 -17.23
CA GLY A 548 9.95 14.68 -16.25
C GLY A 548 8.49 14.38 -16.56
N LEU A 549 7.82 13.73 -15.63
CA LEU A 549 6.43 13.32 -15.71
C LEU A 549 5.51 14.35 -15.06
N THR A 550 4.31 14.48 -15.62
CA THR A 550 3.20 15.24 -15.02
C THR A 550 2.51 14.40 -13.93
N TYR A 551 1.66 15.04 -13.13
CA TYR A 551 0.80 14.35 -12.16
C TYR A 551 0.01 13.19 -12.78
N THR A 552 -0.64 13.44 -13.93
CA THR A 552 -1.40 12.41 -14.65
C THR A 552 -0.52 11.24 -15.08
N GLN A 553 0.70 11.50 -15.54
CA GLN A 553 1.63 10.44 -15.93
C GLN A 553 2.12 9.63 -14.74
N TYR A 554 2.34 10.24 -13.58
CA TYR A 554 2.61 9.50 -12.33
C TYR A 554 1.44 8.61 -11.93
N LEU A 555 0.18 9.08 -12.04
CA LEU A 555 -0.99 8.22 -11.82
C LEU A 555 -1.01 7.03 -12.78
N GLN A 556 -0.70 7.24 -14.05
CA GLN A 556 -0.63 6.16 -15.05
C GLN A 556 0.40 5.11 -14.69
N THR A 557 1.63 5.52 -14.33
CA THR A 557 2.68 4.57 -13.93
C THR A 557 2.26 3.77 -12.68
N MET A 558 1.65 4.41 -11.68
CA MET A 558 1.14 3.73 -10.50
C MET A 558 -0.01 2.75 -10.82
N ILE A 559 -0.94 3.13 -11.71
CA ILE A 559 -2.02 2.24 -12.17
C ILE A 559 -1.45 1.08 -13.01
N MET A 560 -0.41 1.33 -13.80
CA MET A 560 0.26 0.29 -14.59
C MET A 560 0.89 -0.79 -13.71
N ILE A 561 1.42 -0.43 -12.54
CA ILE A 561 2.10 -1.34 -11.62
C ILE A 561 1.10 -2.13 -10.75
N GLN A 562 -0.08 -1.58 -10.45
CA GLN A 562 -1.04 -2.23 -9.57
C GLN A 562 -1.68 -3.51 -10.17
N LYS A 563 -2.38 -4.29 -9.32
CA LYS A 563 -3.11 -5.52 -9.74
C LYS A 563 -4.22 -5.18 -10.73
N THR A 564 -4.19 -5.78 -11.89
CA THR A 564 -5.11 -5.54 -13.00
C THR A 564 -6.59 -5.68 -12.62
N LYS A 565 -6.96 -6.71 -11.85
CA LYS A 565 -8.34 -6.90 -11.39
C LYS A 565 -8.90 -5.65 -10.71
N ASN A 566 -8.13 -5.03 -9.80
CA ASN A 566 -8.59 -3.84 -9.09
C ASN A 566 -8.81 -2.67 -10.05
N THR A 567 -7.89 -2.48 -11.00
CA THR A 567 -8.02 -1.43 -12.03
C THR A 567 -9.28 -1.62 -12.86
N VAL A 568 -9.52 -2.84 -13.35
CA VAL A 568 -10.67 -3.15 -14.23
C VAL A 568 -11.99 -2.95 -13.49
N PHE A 569 -12.15 -3.52 -12.29
CA PHE A 569 -13.40 -3.43 -11.55
C PHE A 569 -13.71 -2.01 -11.08
N ARG A 570 -12.71 -1.25 -10.61
CA ARG A 570 -12.91 0.16 -10.26
C ARG A 570 -13.22 1.04 -11.48
N THR A 571 -12.69 0.68 -12.65
CA THR A 571 -13.08 1.35 -13.90
C THR A 571 -14.54 1.07 -14.24
N MET A 572 -15.01 -0.18 -14.09
CA MET A 572 -16.42 -0.53 -14.25
C MET A 572 -17.33 0.19 -13.24
N ASP A 573 -16.89 0.32 -11.97
CA ASP A 573 -17.63 1.08 -10.95
C ASP A 573 -17.90 2.51 -11.42
N LEU A 574 -16.86 3.19 -11.93
CA LEU A 574 -17.00 4.57 -12.42
C LEU A 574 -17.91 4.65 -13.65
N VAL A 575 -17.76 3.72 -14.61
CA VAL A 575 -18.68 3.66 -15.76
C VAL A 575 -20.12 3.52 -15.26
N GLN A 576 -20.38 2.58 -14.35
CA GLN A 576 -21.72 2.37 -13.81
C GLN A 576 -22.29 3.60 -13.11
N VAL A 577 -21.54 4.18 -12.16
CA VAL A 577 -22.06 5.32 -11.38
C VAL A 577 -22.23 6.59 -12.23
N ASN A 578 -21.39 6.78 -13.24
CA ASN A 578 -21.53 7.89 -14.19
C ASN A 578 -22.74 7.69 -15.11
N MET A 579 -22.97 6.47 -15.61
CA MET A 579 -24.17 6.12 -16.37
C MET A 579 -25.43 6.29 -15.53
N GLN A 580 -25.39 5.88 -14.26
CA GLN A 580 -26.50 6.07 -13.32
C GLN A 580 -26.80 7.55 -13.06
N LYS A 581 -25.76 8.37 -12.92
CA LYS A 581 -25.89 9.81 -12.70
C LYS A 581 -26.45 10.53 -13.92
N ARG A 582 -25.99 10.18 -15.13
CA ARG A 582 -26.32 10.90 -16.38
C ARG A 582 -27.63 10.45 -17.00
N TYR A 583 -27.91 9.13 -16.98
CA TYR A 583 -28.96 8.57 -17.83
C TYR A 583 -30.01 7.74 -17.08
N ASN A 584 -29.59 6.66 -16.43
CA ASN A 584 -30.54 5.72 -15.80
C ASN A 584 -30.01 5.22 -14.47
N LYS A 585 -30.71 5.52 -13.39
CA LYS A 585 -30.35 5.15 -12.01
C LYS A 585 -30.27 3.64 -11.76
N ASP A 586 -30.99 2.85 -12.58
CA ASP A 586 -31.07 1.40 -12.45
C ASP A 586 -30.01 0.66 -13.32
N PHE A 587 -29.16 1.40 -14.04
CA PHE A 587 -28.11 0.80 -14.88
C PHE A 587 -27.09 0.03 -14.02
N LEU A 588 -26.90 -1.24 -14.35
CA LEU A 588 -25.90 -2.12 -13.75
C LEU A 588 -25.00 -2.70 -14.84
N ILE A 589 -23.71 -2.46 -14.78
CA ILE A 589 -22.77 -3.00 -15.77
C ILE A 589 -22.65 -4.53 -15.65
N SER A 590 -22.96 -5.10 -14.49
CA SER A 590 -23.03 -6.55 -14.27
C SER A 590 -24.15 -7.24 -15.06
N GLU A 591 -25.16 -6.49 -15.50
CA GLU A 591 -26.26 -6.97 -16.35
C GLU A 591 -25.98 -6.70 -17.83
N CYS A 592 -24.82 -6.13 -18.15
CA CYS A 592 -24.41 -5.90 -19.54
C CYS A 592 -23.66 -7.13 -20.08
N PHE A 593 -24.06 -7.60 -21.25
CA PHE A 593 -23.46 -8.76 -21.92
C PHE A 593 -23.00 -8.40 -23.34
N GLY A 594 -22.05 -9.15 -23.86
CA GLY A 594 -21.54 -8.93 -25.22
C GLY A 594 -21.38 -10.22 -26.03
N MET A 595 -21.78 -11.37 -25.45
CA MET A 595 -21.78 -12.65 -26.16
C MET A 595 -22.93 -13.54 -25.68
N CYS A 596 -23.62 -14.19 -26.60
CA CYS A 596 -24.55 -15.27 -26.27
C CYS A 596 -24.49 -16.42 -27.26
N GLU A 597 -24.82 -17.62 -26.78
CA GLU A 597 -25.10 -18.80 -27.58
C GLU A 597 -26.56 -19.24 -27.33
N VAL A 598 -27.37 -19.20 -28.38
CA VAL A 598 -28.81 -19.50 -28.33
C VAL A 598 -29.09 -20.78 -29.06
N GLU A 599 -29.93 -21.67 -28.49
CA GLU A 599 -30.52 -22.82 -29.15
C GLU A 599 -32.04 -22.63 -29.23
N ALA A 600 -32.58 -22.55 -30.44
CA ALA A 600 -34.02 -22.54 -30.67
C ALA A 600 -34.50 -23.92 -31.13
N ASN A 601 -35.53 -24.43 -30.47
CA ASN A 601 -36.27 -25.61 -30.89
C ASN A 601 -37.51 -25.15 -31.64
N LEU A 602 -37.60 -25.57 -32.91
CA LEU A 602 -38.63 -25.16 -33.84
C LEU A 602 -39.39 -26.37 -34.30
N ARG A 603 -40.69 -26.23 -34.43
CA ARG A 603 -41.59 -27.25 -34.92
C ARG A 603 -42.20 -26.79 -36.23
N ILE A 604 -42.22 -27.69 -37.22
CA ILE A 604 -42.86 -27.48 -38.51
C ILE A 604 -44.04 -28.45 -38.59
N GLU A 605 -45.23 -27.91 -38.65
CA GLU A 605 -46.43 -28.71 -38.81
C GLU A 605 -46.57 -29.24 -40.25
N PRO A 606 -46.93 -30.53 -40.47
CA PRO A 606 -47.08 -31.10 -41.80
C PRO A 606 -48.30 -30.49 -42.50
N VAL A 607 -48.13 -30.09 -43.77
CA VAL A 607 -49.23 -29.56 -44.61
C VAL A 607 -49.66 -30.53 -45.64
N PHE A 608 -48.78 -30.97 -46.52
CA PHE A 608 -49.14 -31.86 -47.63
C PHE A 608 -49.23 -33.34 -47.21
N THR A 609 -48.40 -33.75 -46.27
CA THR A 609 -48.47 -35.15 -45.74
C THR A 609 -49.61 -35.34 -44.73
N SER A 610 -50.18 -34.27 -44.17
CA SER A 610 -51.34 -34.29 -43.30
C SER A 610 -52.68 -34.41 -44.04
N LEU A 611 -52.67 -34.25 -45.38
CA LEU A 611 -53.90 -34.49 -46.19
C LEU A 611 -54.44 -35.89 -45.97
N PRO A 612 -55.78 -36.10 -45.75
CA PRO A 612 -56.34 -37.36 -45.31
C PRO A 612 -56.00 -38.59 -46.20
N ILE A 613 -55.91 -38.38 -47.49
CA ILE A 613 -55.59 -39.46 -48.47
C ILE A 613 -54.07 -39.81 -48.34
N VAL A 614 -53.21 -38.82 -48.17
CA VAL A 614 -51.76 -39.00 -48.10
C VAL A 614 -51.35 -39.60 -46.75
N SER A 615 -51.85 -39.04 -45.63
CA SER A 615 -51.57 -39.53 -44.30
C SER A 615 -51.96 -40.97 -44.05
N HIS A 616 -53.15 -41.38 -44.58
CA HIS A 616 -53.65 -42.76 -44.46
C HIS A 616 -52.77 -43.76 -45.22
N LEU A 617 -52.24 -43.40 -46.39
CA LEU A 617 -51.40 -44.27 -47.20
C LEU A 617 -49.96 -44.38 -46.79
N ILE A 618 -49.39 -43.27 -46.20
CA ILE A 618 -48.02 -43.24 -45.67
C ILE A 618 -47.95 -43.87 -44.27
N GLY A 619 -49.11 -44.05 -43.59
CA GLY A 619 -49.18 -44.56 -42.23
C GLY A 619 -48.60 -43.52 -41.22
N ASN A 620 -48.59 -42.25 -41.60
CA ASN A 620 -48.03 -41.17 -40.78
C ASN A 620 -49.12 -40.59 -39.88
N ASN A 621 -48.89 -40.57 -38.55
CA ASN A 621 -49.82 -40.07 -37.53
C ASN A 621 -49.83 -38.57 -37.41
N ASN A 622 -49.56 -37.78 -38.44
CA ASN A 622 -49.44 -36.31 -38.41
C ASN A 622 -48.39 -35.81 -37.42
N GLU A 623 -47.28 -36.54 -37.30
CA GLU A 623 -46.18 -36.09 -36.44
C GLU A 623 -45.52 -34.88 -37.07
N SER A 624 -45.43 -33.80 -36.27
CA SER A 624 -44.71 -32.58 -36.62
C SER A 624 -43.19 -32.82 -36.65
N TYR A 625 -42.51 -32.12 -37.52
CA TYR A 625 -41.06 -32.20 -37.64
C TYR A 625 -40.39 -31.17 -36.71
N VAL A 626 -39.66 -31.68 -35.68
CA VAL A 626 -38.92 -30.83 -34.74
C VAL A 626 -37.44 -30.78 -35.13
N TYR A 627 -36.89 -29.60 -35.18
CA TYR A 627 -35.46 -29.40 -35.41
C TYR A 627 -34.88 -28.33 -34.52
N LYS A 628 -33.54 -28.38 -34.32
CA LYS A 628 -32.80 -27.48 -33.50
C LYS A 628 -31.90 -26.59 -34.35
N THR A 629 -31.87 -25.30 -34.03
CA THR A 629 -30.90 -24.36 -34.59
C THR A 629 -30.10 -23.73 -33.48
N LYS A 630 -28.77 -23.55 -33.70
CA LYS A 630 -27.87 -22.89 -32.77
C LYS A 630 -27.26 -21.68 -33.41
N MET A 631 -27.13 -20.61 -32.63
CA MET A 631 -26.52 -19.37 -33.02
C MET A 631 -25.63 -18.85 -31.89
N GLU A 632 -24.39 -18.50 -32.22
CA GLU A 632 -23.47 -17.78 -31.35
C GLU A 632 -23.22 -16.39 -31.95
N TYR A 633 -23.26 -15.37 -31.11
CA TYR A 633 -22.97 -14.01 -31.48
C TYR A 633 -22.11 -13.34 -30.42
N GLU A 634 -21.10 -12.60 -30.84
CA GLU A 634 -20.20 -11.80 -29.99
C GLU A 634 -19.88 -10.47 -30.70
N TYR A 635 -19.87 -9.34 -29.94
CA TYR A 635 -19.44 -8.03 -30.46
C TYR A 635 -17.97 -8.01 -30.83
#